data_2fe75157189f8b0a7f9ce8c7d49863ca
#
_entry.id   2fe75157189f8b0a7f9ce8c7d49863ca
#
_cell.length_a   1.000
_cell.length_b   1.000
_cell.length_c   1.000
_cell.angle_alpha   90.00
_cell.angle_beta   90.00
_cell.angle_gamma   90.00
#
_symmetry.space_group_name_H-M   'P 1'
#
loop_
_entity.id
_entity.type
_entity.pdbx_description
1 polymer ?
#
loop_
_entity_poly.entity_id
_entity_poly.type
_entity_poly.pdbx_seq_one_letter_code
_entity_poly.pdbx_strand_id
1 'polypeptide(L)'
;VVGFHPEATIDYHEKRRGPRYPFIASAELIEVRADVRIASRVSELSMHGCYLDMMNPFPTGTLVLVKISAGEAFFEARSKIVYSQMNMGAGVGFLEVKPDSQAVLERWLDEAEKERVRQAG
;
A
#
# COMPACT_ATOMS: atom_id res chain seq x y z
N VAL A 1 6.38 27.96 -1.91
CA VAL A 1 6.46 27.25 -1.92
C VAL A 1 6.69 26.71 -1.88
N VAL A 2 6.31 27.13 -1.99
CA VAL A 2 6.38 26.27 -2.09
C VAL A 2 6.40 25.59 -2.08
N GLY A 3 6.03 25.97 -2.20
CA GLY A 3 5.83 25.08 -2.35
C GLY A 3 5.74 24.69 -2.45
N PHE A 4 5.26 24.84 -2.59
CA PHE A 4 5.09 24.05 -2.77
C PHE A 4 5.10 23.60 -2.99
N HIS A 5 4.80 23.78 -3.36
CA HIS A 5 4.68 22.88 -3.66
C HIS A 5 4.59 22.30 -3.90
N PRO A 6 4.56 22.80 -4.16
CA PRO A 6 4.32 21.91 -4.49
C PRO A 6 4.36 21.19 -4.45
N GLU A 7 4.00 21.18 -4.57
CA GLU A 7 3.95 20.26 -4.59
C GLU A 7 3.82 19.63 -4.63
N ALA A 8 3.64 20.19 -4.75
CA ALA A 8 3.42 19.41 -4.87
C ALA A 8 3.12 18.93 -5.16
N THR A 9 3.04 19.23 -5.49
CA THR A 9 2.81 18.61 -5.91
C THR A 9 2.92 18.08 -6.24
N ILE A 10 2.86 18.15 -6.60
CA ILE A 10 3.03 17.37 -6.88
C ILE A 10 3.06 16.79 -7.26
N ASP A 11 2.87 16.79 -7.60
CA ASP A 11 2.95 16.03 -8.01
C ASP A 11 2.39 14.91 -7.97
N TYR A 12 1.61 14.82 -8.44
CA TYR A 12 0.89 13.82 -8.51
C TYR A 12 1.40 12.69 -9.24
N HIS A 13 1.96 12.72 -10.41
CA HIS A 13 2.64 11.65 -10.96
C HIS A 13 3.84 11.34 -10.15
N GLU A 14 4.16 12.23 -9.30
CA GLU A 14 5.14 11.93 -8.38
C GLU A 14 4.71 10.90 -7.47
N LYS A 15 3.43 10.77 -7.29
CA LYS A 15 2.90 9.75 -6.48
C LYS A 15 3.12 8.43 -7.05
N ARG A 16 3.44 8.37 -8.32
CA ARG A 16 3.66 7.13 -8.95
C ARG A 16 5.09 6.86 -9.12
N ARG A 17 5.88 7.27 -8.20
CA ARG A 17 7.27 6.96 -8.26
C ARG A 17 7.44 5.49 -8.14
N GLY A 18 7.79 4.80 -8.98
CA GLY A 18 7.93 3.38 -8.99
C GLY A 18 6.71 2.71 -9.53
N PRO A 19 6.89 1.55 -10.10
CA PRO A 19 5.77 0.83 -10.69
C PRO A 19 4.88 0.20 -9.67
N ARG A 20 3.64 -0.04 -10.11
CA ARG A 20 2.65 -0.75 -9.34
C ARG A 20 2.41 -2.07 -9.98
N TYR A 21 2.28 -3.10 -9.17
CA TYR A 21 2.09 -4.45 -9.68
C TYR A 21 0.81 -5.07 -9.14
N PRO A 22 0.11 -5.85 -9.96
CA PRO A 22 -0.96 -6.70 -9.44
C PRO A 22 -0.35 -7.63 -8.40
N PHE A 23 -0.99 -7.76 -7.25
CA PHE A 23 -0.45 -8.57 -6.18
C PHE A 23 -1.59 -8.93 -5.25
N ILE A 24 -1.89 -10.23 -5.17
CA ILE A 24 -3.03 -10.70 -4.37
C ILE A 24 -2.51 -11.29 -3.08
N ALA A 25 -2.95 -10.75 -1.97
CA ALA A 25 -2.54 -11.22 -0.66
C ALA A 25 -3.56 -10.83 0.39
N SER A 26 -3.59 -11.55 1.50
CA SER A 26 -4.44 -11.20 2.62
C SER A 26 -3.86 -9.99 3.35
N ALA A 27 -4.72 -9.13 3.83
CA ALA A 27 -4.28 -7.96 4.56
C ALA A 27 -5.20 -7.69 5.74
N GLU A 28 -4.65 -6.99 6.71
CA GLU A 28 -5.41 -6.50 7.84
C GLU A 28 -5.06 -5.05 8.04
N LEU A 29 -6.07 -4.22 8.22
CA LEU A 29 -5.90 -2.80 8.44
C LEU A 29 -6.34 -2.51 9.87
N ILE A 30 -5.48 -1.88 10.64
CA ILE A 30 -5.79 -1.56 12.02
C ILE A 30 -5.75 -0.06 12.20
N GLU A 31 -6.89 0.52 12.59
CA GLU A 31 -6.94 1.94 12.87
C GLU A 31 -6.35 2.13 14.25
N VAL A 32 -5.24 2.85 14.31
CA VAL A 32 -4.40 2.88 15.49
C VAL A 32 -5.08 3.43 16.74
N ARG A 33 -5.86 4.48 16.58
CA ARG A 33 -6.44 5.16 17.74
C ARG A 33 -7.58 4.39 18.39
N ALA A 34 -8.43 3.82 17.58
CA ALA A 34 -9.61 3.12 18.08
C ALA A 34 -9.44 1.61 18.11
N ASP A 35 -8.30 1.10 17.62
CA ASP A 35 -8.02 -0.32 17.57
C ASP A 35 -9.10 -1.09 16.80
N VAL A 36 -9.61 -0.47 15.74
CA VAL A 36 -10.58 -1.12 14.87
C VAL A 36 -9.82 -1.86 13.78
N ARG A 37 -10.16 -3.12 13.57
CA ARG A 37 -9.46 -3.98 12.61
C ARG A 37 -10.39 -4.37 11.48
N ILE A 38 -9.88 -4.30 10.25
CA ILE A 38 -10.64 -4.68 9.08
C ILE A 38 -9.82 -5.68 8.28
N ALA A 39 -10.40 -6.85 8.02
CA ALA A 39 -9.79 -7.83 7.13
C ALA A 39 -9.99 -7.35 5.71
N SER A 40 -8.98 -7.52 4.87
CA SER A 40 -8.98 -6.96 3.54
C SER A 40 -8.12 -7.80 2.63
N ARG A 41 -7.96 -7.36 1.40
CA ARG A 41 -7.13 -8.03 0.42
C ARG A 41 -6.37 -6.99 -0.39
N VAL A 42 -5.08 -7.21 -0.54
CA VAL A 42 -4.26 -6.38 -1.42
C VAL A 42 -4.57 -6.80 -2.85
N SER A 43 -4.72 -5.85 -3.73
CA SER A 43 -4.85 -6.12 -5.15
C SER A 43 -3.74 -5.47 -5.97
N GLU A 44 -3.05 -4.47 -5.39
CA GLU A 44 -1.98 -3.81 -6.08
C GLU A 44 -0.92 -3.36 -5.07
N LEU A 45 0.35 -3.51 -5.42
CA LEU A 45 1.45 -3.22 -4.50
C LEU A 45 2.54 -2.43 -5.21
N SER A 46 3.14 -1.49 -4.50
CA SER A 46 4.28 -0.74 -4.98
C SER A 46 5.25 -0.53 -3.81
N MET A 47 6.37 0.10 -4.09
CA MET A 47 7.36 0.38 -3.06
C MET A 47 6.81 1.35 -1.99
N HIS A 48 5.87 2.19 -2.35
CA HIS A 48 5.40 3.23 -1.45
C HIS A 48 3.98 3.06 -0.93
N GLY A 49 3.30 2.01 -1.32
CA GLY A 49 1.93 1.82 -0.88
C GLY A 49 1.25 0.62 -1.52
N CYS A 50 -0.02 0.48 -1.25
CA CYS A 50 -0.80 -0.62 -1.80
C CYS A 50 -2.25 -0.19 -1.96
N TYR A 51 -3.00 -0.96 -2.73
CA TYR A 51 -4.43 -0.77 -2.84
C TYR A 51 -5.12 -1.96 -2.19
N LEU A 52 -6.09 -1.67 -1.34
CA LEU A 52 -6.82 -2.71 -0.60
C LEU A 52 -8.27 -2.70 -1.02
N ASP A 53 -8.79 -3.88 -1.35
CA ASP A 53 -10.19 -4.04 -1.70
C ASP A 53 -11.01 -4.14 -0.42
N MET A 54 -11.99 -3.29 -0.25
CA MET A 54 -12.87 -3.35 0.92
C MET A 54 -14.12 -2.52 0.67
N MET A 55 -15.20 -2.89 1.34
CA MET A 55 -16.49 -2.23 1.11
C MET A 55 -16.59 -0.89 1.81
N ASN A 56 -16.14 -0.83 3.06
CA ASN A 56 -16.27 0.39 3.87
C ASN A 56 -14.92 0.82 4.38
N PRO A 57 -14.10 1.44 3.52
CA PRO A 57 -12.76 1.84 3.94
C PRO A 57 -12.80 3.01 4.91
N PHE A 58 -11.74 3.12 5.71
CA PHE A 58 -11.59 4.29 6.58
C PHE A 58 -11.46 5.55 5.73
N PRO A 59 -11.80 6.70 6.28
CA PRO A 59 -11.69 7.95 5.53
C PRO A 59 -10.25 8.30 5.18
N THR A 60 -10.09 9.07 4.11
CA THR A 60 -8.81 9.61 3.72
C THR A 60 -8.16 10.34 4.90
N GLY A 61 -6.88 10.12 5.09
CA GLY A 61 -6.13 10.73 6.19
C GLY A 61 -6.02 9.88 7.43
N THR A 62 -6.79 8.80 7.52
CA THR A 62 -6.74 7.92 8.69
C THR A 62 -5.38 7.24 8.79
N LEU A 63 -4.81 7.26 10.00
CA LEU A 63 -3.55 6.57 10.25
C LEU A 63 -3.85 5.13 10.61
N VAL A 64 -3.15 4.22 9.96
CA VAL A 64 -3.41 2.79 10.11
C VAL A 64 -2.12 2.01 10.17
N LEU A 65 -2.21 0.79 10.68
CA LEU A 65 -1.15 -0.18 10.57
C LEU A 65 -1.63 -1.19 9.54
N VAL A 66 -0.84 -1.40 8.50
CA VAL A 66 -1.17 -2.37 7.46
C VAL A 66 -0.34 -3.61 7.68
N LYS A 67 -1.00 -4.77 7.69
CA LYS A 67 -0.31 -6.04 7.78
C LYS A 67 -0.70 -6.86 6.56
N ILE A 68 0.29 -7.33 5.83
CA ILE A 68 0.07 -8.12 4.62
C ILE A 68 0.75 -9.47 4.79
N SER A 69 0.07 -10.53 4.43
CA SER A 69 0.67 -11.85 4.49
C SER A 69 0.48 -12.57 3.15
N ALA A 70 1.55 -13.17 2.69
CA ALA A 70 1.53 -13.96 1.46
C ALA A 70 2.48 -15.13 1.68
N GLY A 71 1.92 -16.33 1.61
CA GLY A 71 2.68 -17.53 1.96
C GLY A 71 3.08 -17.46 3.42
N GLU A 72 4.37 -17.63 3.67
CA GLU A 72 4.89 -17.56 5.03
C GLU A 72 5.56 -16.22 5.33
N ALA A 73 5.48 -15.28 4.40
CA ALA A 73 6.11 -13.99 4.58
C ALA A 73 5.10 -12.96 5.08
N PHE A 74 5.58 -12.04 5.90
CA PHE A 74 4.73 -11.02 6.49
C PHE A 74 5.36 -9.65 6.29
N PHE A 75 4.52 -8.66 6.06
CA PHE A 75 4.91 -7.28 5.91
C PHE A 75 4.02 -6.42 6.82
N GLU A 76 4.61 -5.43 7.43
CA GLU A 76 3.85 -4.54 8.29
C GLU A 76 4.39 -3.14 8.15
N ALA A 77 3.52 -2.14 8.07
CA ALA A 77 3.95 -0.76 7.93
C ALA A 77 2.95 0.20 8.54
N ARG A 78 3.46 1.23 9.19
CA ARG A 78 2.64 2.35 9.61
C ARG A 78 2.31 3.13 8.35
N SER A 79 1.05 3.47 8.18
CA SER A 79 0.56 3.95 6.90
C SER A 79 -0.56 4.95 7.08
N LYS A 80 -0.99 5.52 5.96
CA LYS A 80 -2.08 6.47 5.95
C LYS A 80 -2.98 6.16 4.77
N ILE A 81 -4.28 6.32 4.95
CA ILE A 81 -5.23 6.20 3.85
C ILE A 81 -5.06 7.44 2.99
N VAL A 82 -4.64 7.29 1.75
CA VAL A 82 -4.42 8.43 0.86
C VAL A 82 -5.62 8.72 0.00
N TYR A 83 -6.46 7.74 -0.28
CA TYR A 83 -7.78 7.97 -0.84
C TYR A 83 -8.67 6.78 -0.52
N SER A 84 -9.96 7.01 -0.55
CA SER A 84 -10.95 6.05 -0.10
C SER A 84 -12.14 6.09 -1.05
N GLN A 85 -12.59 4.91 -1.46
CA GLN A 85 -13.74 4.78 -2.36
C GLN A 85 -14.71 3.76 -1.79
N MET A 86 -15.88 4.23 -1.38
CA MET A 86 -16.90 3.38 -0.80
C MET A 86 -17.25 2.25 -1.76
N ASN A 87 -17.38 1.05 -1.22
CA ASN A 87 -17.71 -0.15 -1.97
C ASN A 87 -16.61 -0.63 -2.93
N MET A 88 -15.44 -0.04 -2.87
CA MET A 88 -14.33 -0.44 -3.73
C MET A 88 -13.06 -0.70 -2.95
N GLY A 89 -12.58 0.30 -2.26
CA GLY A 89 -11.35 0.10 -1.50
C GLY A 89 -10.64 1.37 -1.15
N ALA A 90 -9.37 1.24 -0.79
CA ALA A 90 -8.58 2.37 -0.35
C ALA A 90 -7.15 2.26 -0.86
N GLY A 91 -6.60 3.40 -1.26
CA GLY A 91 -5.18 3.52 -1.53
C GLY A 91 -4.49 3.86 -0.23
N VAL A 92 -3.42 3.16 0.06
CA VAL A 92 -2.69 3.28 1.32
C VAL A 92 -1.25 3.65 1.02
N GLY A 93 -0.75 4.69 1.67
CA GLY A 93 0.64 5.10 1.54
C GLY A 93 1.43 4.68 2.76
N PHE A 94 2.57 4.03 2.54
CA PHE A 94 3.42 3.60 3.65
C PHE A 94 4.18 4.81 4.20
N LEU A 95 4.15 5.00 5.50
CA LEU A 95 4.85 6.10 6.15
C LEU A 95 6.15 5.63 6.80
N GLU A 96 6.12 4.45 7.40
CA GLU A 96 7.29 3.92 8.07
C GLU A 96 7.32 2.41 7.91
N VAL A 97 8.41 1.90 7.36
CA VAL A 97 8.57 0.47 7.12
C VAL A 97 9.87 0.05 7.79
N LYS A 98 9.79 -0.90 8.70
CA LYS A 98 10.99 -1.38 9.37
C LYS A 98 11.82 -2.25 8.43
N PRO A 99 13.12 -2.40 8.70
CA PRO A 99 14.01 -3.12 7.78
C PRO A 99 13.55 -4.52 7.42
N ASP A 100 13.01 -5.28 8.37
CA ASP A 100 12.54 -6.64 8.08
C ASP A 100 11.41 -6.62 7.07
N SER A 101 10.46 -5.72 7.25
CA SER A 101 9.33 -5.61 6.33
C SER A 101 9.77 -5.02 5.01
N GLN A 102 10.71 -4.10 5.03
CA GLN A 102 11.24 -3.53 3.80
C GLN A 102 11.86 -4.63 2.92
N ALA A 103 12.59 -5.55 3.55
CA ALA A 103 13.21 -6.66 2.81
C ALA A 103 12.15 -7.56 2.17
N VAL A 104 11.05 -7.82 2.90
CA VAL A 104 9.96 -8.62 2.36
C VAL A 104 9.31 -7.91 1.18
N LEU A 105 9.07 -6.61 1.32
CA LEU A 105 8.47 -5.82 0.26
C LEU A 105 9.33 -5.84 -1.00
N GLU A 106 10.62 -5.65 -0.84
CA GLU A 106 11.52 -5.64 -1.98
C GLU A 106 11.54 -6.99 -2.69
N ARG A 107 11.49 -8.08 -1.92
CA ARG A 107 11.46 -9.40 -2.52
C ARG A 107 10.16 -9.62 -3.29
N TRP A 108 9.03 -9.23 -2.70
CA TRP A 108 7.74 -9.38 -3.38
C TRP A 108 7.70 -8.57 -4.68
N LEU A 109 8.22 -7.35 -4.65
CA LEU A 109 8.21 -6.51 -5.84
C LEU A 109 9.17 -7.02 -6.90
N ASP A 110 10.31 -7.57 -6.49
CA ASP A 110 11.24 -8.17 -7.42
C ASP A 110 10.61 -9.36 -8.12
N GLU A 111 9.91 -10.20 -7.37
CA GLU A 111 9.22 -11.34 -7.95
C GLU A 111 8.10 -10.92 -8.88
N ALA A 112 7.38 -9.86 -8.52
CA ALA A 112 6.30 -9.34 -9.35
C ALA A 112 6.85 -8.77 -10.65
N GLU A 113 8.00 -8.12 -10.59
CA GLU A 113 8.63 -7.59 -11.79
C GLU A 113 9.08 -8.71 -12.71
N LYS A 114 9.63 -9.79 -12.15
CA LYS A 114 10.05 -10.95 -12.94
C LYS A 114 8.86 -11.60 -13.61
N GLU A 115 7.75 -11.67 -12.90
CA GLU A 115 6.55 -12.26 -13.46
C GLU A 115 6.00 -11.38 -14.60
N ARG A 116 6.04 -10.06 -14.43
CA ARG A 116 5.59 -9.14 -15.45
C ARG A 116 6.42 -9.29 -16.73
N VAL A 117 7.72 -9.38 -16.57
CA VAL A 117 8.62 -9.54 -17.71
C VAL A 117 8.37 -10.88 -18.40
N ARG A 118 8.16 -11.95 -17.64
CA ARG A 118 7.90 -13.27 -18.21
C ARG A 118 6.62 -13.26 -19.03
N GLN A 119 5.58 -12.59 -18.52
CA GLN A 119 4.32 -12.54 -19.24
C GLN A 119 4.38 -11.66 -20.48
N ALA A 120 5.23 -10.64 -20.46
CA ALA A 120 5.36 -9.76 -21.59
C ALA A 120 6.20 -10.38 -22.71
N GLY A 121 7.04 -11.31 -22.36
CA GLY A 121 7.89 -11.97 -23.31
C GLY A 121 7.23 -13.19 -23.91
#